data_b01a4e0079ce239f0662d16009ccfce6
#
_entry.id   b01a4e0079ce239f0662d16009ccfce6
#
_cell.length_a   1.000
_cell.length_b   1.000
_cell.length_c   1.000
_cell.angle_alpha   90.00
_cell.angle_beta   90.00
_cell.angle_gamma   90.00
#
_symmetry.space_group_name_H-M   'P 1'
#
loop_
_entity.id
_entity.type
_entity.pdbx_description
1 polymer ?
#
loop_
_entity_poly.entity_id
_entity_poly.type
_entity_poly.pdbx_seq_one_letter_code
_entity_poly.pdbx_strand_id
1 'polypeptide(L)' 'MSPGIGLMKRRLEKEGDAISLAKSGIIKKFKIQSDKIETLETKYDDDAGDWYVALGWDEKRVIVKMDSVNATITEIKEI' A
#
# COMPACT_ATOMS: atom_id res chain seq x y z
N MET A 1 -15.14 -22.75 12.87
CA MET A 1 -14.77 -22.26 12.96
C MET A 1 -14.73 -21.50 13.14
N SER A 2 -14.53 -20.90 13.05
CA SER A 2 -14.37 -20.14 13.10
C SER A 2 -14.24 -19.47 13.07
N PRO A 3 -14.19 -19.33 13.02
CA PRO A 3 -14.04 -18.52 12.86
C PRO A 3 -13.77 -17.52 12.75
N GLY A 4 -13.99 -17.62 12.84
CA GLY A 4 -14.27 -16.38 12.70
C GLY A 4 -13.20 -15.48 12.26
N ILE A 5 -12.80 -14.70 13.17
CA ILE A 5 -11.82 -13.68 12.85
C ILE A 5 -10.54 -14.24 12.33
N GLY A 6 -10.16 -15.36 12.88
CA GLY A 6 -8.95 -16.00 12.40
C GLY A 6 -9.06 -16.39 10.96
N LEU A 7 -10.27 -16.40 10.45
CA LEU A 7 -10.49 -16.75 9.09
C LEU A 7 -10.31 -15.58 8.15
N MET A 8 -10.26 -14.38 8.70
CA MET A 8 -10.05 -13.21 7.88
C MET A 8 -8.57 -13.01 7.64
N LYS A 9 -8.02 -13.89 6.85
CA LYS A 9 -6.63 -13.80 6.50
C LYS A 9 -6.40 -12.56 5.67
N ARG A 10 -5.36 -11.84 6.01
CA ARG A 10 -4.95 -10.70 5.20
C ARG A 10 -4.25 -11.23 3.95
N ARG A 11 -4.66 -10.75 2.82
CA ARG A 11 -3.98 -11.07 1.57
C ARG A 11 -2.68 -10.31 1.45
N LEU A 12 -2.64 -9.15 2.07
CA LEU A 12 -1.49 -8.27 2.02
C LEU A 12 -0.81 -8.32 3.38
N GLU A 13 -0.02 -9.36 3.62
CA GLU A 13 0.59 -9.60 4.92
C GLU A 13 2.00 -9.05 5.04
N LYS A 14 2.69 -8.92 3.92
CA LYS A 14 4.12 -8.58 3.96
C LYS A 14 4.35 -7.16 3.47
N GLU A 15 5.30 -6.51 4.11
CA GLU A 15 5.67 -5.16 3.76
C GLU A 15 6.07 -5.04 2.30
N GLY A 16 6.86 -5.99 1.80
CA GLY A 16 7.30 -5.97 0.41
C GLY A 16 6.14 -6.03 -0.57
N ASP A 17 5.12 -6.81 -0.24
CA ASP A 17 3.94 -6.91 -1.09
C ASP A 17 3.13 -5.62 -1.08
N ALA A 18 3.06 -4.99 0.09
CA ALA A 18 2.37 -3.70 0.21
C ALA A 18 3.08 -2.65 -0.63
N ILE A 19 4.41 -2.63 -0.58
CA ILE A 19 5.19 -1.69 -1.36
C ILE A 19 4.98 -1.94 -2.86
N SER A 20 5.00 -3.20 -3.27
CA SER A 20 4.80 -3.54 -4.68
C SER A 20 3.42 -3.12 -5.17
N LEU A 21 2.40 -3.34 -4.37
CA LEU A 21 1.05 -2.94 -4.74
C LEU A 21 0.95 -1.42 -4.85
N ALA A 22 1.52 -0.72 -3.87
CA ALA A 22 1.51 0.74 -3.87
C ALA A 22 2.19 1.28 -5.13
N LYS A 23 3.36 0.75 -5.45
CA LYS A 23 4.08 1.20 -6.63
C LYS A 23 3.30 0.94 -7.91
N SER A 24 2.67 -0.22 -8.02
CA SER A 24 1.89 -0.53 -9.22
C SER A 24 0.74 0.45 -9.40
N GLY A 25 0.11 0.86 -8.30
CA GLY A 25 -0.96 1.84 -8.36
C GLY A 25 -0.48 3.21 -8.82
N ILE A 26 0.68 3.62 -8.33
CA ILE A 26 1.28 4.90 -8.70
C ILE A 26 1.69 4.90 -10.17
N ILE A 27 2.32 3.82 -10.62
CA ILE A 27 2.72 3.69 -12.01
C ILE A 27 1.51 3.84 -12.94
N LYS A 28 0.42 3.20 -12.55
CA LYS A 28 -0.80 3.24 -13.34
C LYS A 28 -1.44 4.62 -13.35
N LYS A 29 -1.51 5.24 -12.19
CA LYS A 29 -2.18 6.53 -12.05
C LYS A 29 -1.41 7.67 -12.65
N PHE A 30 -0.11 7.71 -12.42
CA PHE A 30 0.74 8.84 -12.85
C PHE A 30 1.58 8.53 -14.07
N LYS A 31 1.57 7.28 -14.53
CA LYS A 31 2.27 6.85 -15.74
C LYS A 31 3.77 7.13 -15.68
N ILE A 32 4.38 6.71 -14.58
CA ILE A 32 5.80 6.89 -14.37
C ILE A 32 6.48 5.52 -14.31
N GLN A 33 7.81 5.52 -14.48
CA GLN A 33 8.58 4.27 -14.46
C GLN A 33 8.90 3.88 -13.03
N SER A 34 8.90 2.58 -12.77
CA SER A 34 9.09 2.08 -11.41
C SER A 34 10.45 2.43 -10.83
N ASP A 35 11.47 2.52 -11.68
CA ASP A 35 12.83 2.82 -11.20
C ASP A 35 12.99 4.25 -10.70
N LYS A 36 12.04 5.12 -10.98
CA LYS A 36 12.06 6.49 -10.48
C LYS A 36 11.38 6.64 -9.12
N ILE A 37 10.69 5.62 -8.67
CA ILE A 37 9.92 5.70 -7.44
C ILE A 37 10.76 5.24 -6.26
N GLU A 38 10.84 6.08 -5.22
CA GLU A 38 11.51 5.74 -3.98
C GLU A 38 10.49 5.42 -2.93
N THR A 39 10.77 4.39 -2.12
CA THR A 39 9.95 4.09 -0.96
C THR A 39 10.47 4.93 0.21
N LEU A 40 9.62 5.80 0.72
CA LEU A 40 10.02 6.70 1.80
C LEU A 40 9.70 6.12 3.17
N GLU A 41 8.52 5.52 3.32
CA GLU A 41 8.11 4.98 4.60
C GLU A 41 7.01 3.96 4.39
N THR A 42 6.98 2.93 5.24
CA THR A 42 5.93 1.91 5.20
C THR A 42 5.43 1.70 6.62
N LYS A 43 4.14 1.67 6.79
CA LYS A 43 3.53 1.55 8.10
C LYS A 43 2.29 0.69 8.02
N TYR A 44 2.08 -0.14 9.03
CA TYR A 44 0.88 -0.95 9.12
C TYR A 44 0.06 -0.53 10.34
N ASP A 45 -1.22 -0.30 10.14
CA ASP A 45 -2.15 0.04 11.21
C ASP A 45 -2.91 -1.22 11.60
N ASP A 46 -2.56 -1.81 12.73
CA ASP A 46 -3.16 -3.04 13.21
C ASP A 46 -4.64 -2.90 13.48
N ASP A 47 -5.05 -1.77 13.99
CA ASP A 47 -6.44 -1.57 14.40
C ASP A 47 -7.36 -1.53 13.19
N ALA A 48 -6.93 -0.85 12.15
CA ALA A 48 -7.75 -0.70 10.96
C ALA A 48 -7.48 -1.77 9.91
N GLY A 49 -6.35 -2.45 10.01
CA GLY A 49 -5.97 -3.43 9.00
C GLY A 49 -5.53 -2.79 7.70
N ASP A 50 -4.91 -1.62 7.80
CA ASP A 50 -4.49 -0.87 6.61
C ASP A 50 -2.99 -0.70 6.56
N TRP A 51 -2.46 -0.73 5.34
CA TRP A 51 -1.09 -0.37 5.06
C TRP A 51 -1.01 1.05 4.54
N TYR A 52 0.04 1.75 4.94
CA TYR A 52 0.34 3.07 4.43
C TYR A 52 1.75 3.03 3.86
N VAL A 53 1.90 3.36 2.61
CA VAL A 53 3.21 3.41 1.96
C VAL A 53 3.41 4.80 1.39
N ALA A 54 4.44 5.47 1.85
CA ALA A 54 4.79 6.78 1.33
C ALA A 54 5.83 6.58 0.23
N LEU A 55 5.54 7.11 -0.92
CA LEU A 55 6.40 7.01 -2.10
C LEU A 55 6.73 8.39 -2.62
N GLY A 56 7.88 8.51 -3.25
CA GLY A 56 8.29 9.78 -3.85
C GLY A 56 8.96 9.58 -5.18
N TRP A 57 8.81 10.55 -6.06
CA TRP A 57 9.53 10.59 -7.33
C TRP A 57 9.58 12.06 -7.76
N ASP A 58 10.70 12.42 -8.40
CA ASP A 58 10.97 13.82 -8.74
C ASP A 58 10.79 14.64 -7.47
N GLU A 59 9.87 15.59 -7.44
CA GLU A 59 9.62 16.37 -6.23
C GLU A 59 8.24 16.08 -5.65
N LYS A 60 7.66 14.97 -6.06
CA LYS A 60 6.32 14.59 -5.59
C LYS A 60 6.40 13.55 -4.49
N ARG A 61 5.45 13.62 -3.57
CA ARG A 61 5.31 12.62 -2.52
C ARG A 61 3.85 12.26 -2.40
N VAL A 62 3.60 10.97 -2.23
CA VAL A 62 2.24 10.49 -2.05
C VAL A 62 2.21 9.47 -0.92
N ILE A 63 1.03 9.34 -0.31
CA ILE A 63 0.77 8.25 0.63
C ILE A 63 -0.29 7.37 0.00
N VAL A 64 0.01 6.09 -0.08
CA VAL A 64 -0.92 5.09 -0.62
C VAL A 64 -1.47 4.29 0.55
N LYS A 65 -2.77 4.31 0.70
CA LYS A 65 -3.46 3.55 1.73
C LYS A 65 -4.06 2.30 1.09
N MET A 66 -3.85 1.16 1.73
CA MET A 66 -4.30 -0.11 1.17
C MET A 66 -4.98 -0.95 2.24
N ASP A 67 -6.04 -1.64 1.83
CA ASP A 67 -6.73 -2.57 2.68
C ASP A 67 -5.98 -3.91 2.65
N SER A 68 -5.51 -4.37 3.81
CA SER A 68 -4.73 -5.58 3.89
C SER A 68 -5.55 -6.85 3.66
N VAL A 69 -6.83 -6.82 3.98
CA VAL A 69 -7.69 -7.98 3.81
C VAL A 69 -7.97 -8.26 2.35
N ASN A 70 -8.33 -7.23 1.61
CA ASN A 70 -8.66 -7.37 0.19
C ASN A 70 -7.49 -7.12 -0.74
N ALA A 71 -6.37 -6.65 -0.21
CA ALA A 71 -5.18 -6.32 -0.99
C ALA A 71 -5.50 -5.30 -2.09
N THR A 72 -6.20 -4.24 -1.70
CA THR A 72 -6.62 -3.20 -2.64
C THR A 72 -6.17 -1.84 -2.16
N ILE A 73 -5.90 -0.97 -3.11
CA ILE A 73 -5.59 0.42 -2.82
C ILE A 73 -6.91 1.14 -2.57
N THR A 74 -7.03 1.79 -1.42
CA THR A 74 -8.25 2.51 -1.06
C THR A 74 -8.10 4.01 -1.22
N GLU A 75 -6.88 4.51 -1.18
CA GLU A 75 -6.67 5.94 -1.29
C GLU A 75 -5.26 6.24 -1.75
N ILE A 76 -5.09 7.24 -2.60
CA ILE A 76 -3.78 7.77 -2.96
C ILE A 76 -3.87 9.27 -2.72
N LYS A 77 -3.02 9.77 -1.83
CA LYS A 77 -3.07 11.16 -1.42
C LYS A 77 -1.72 11.82 -1.65
N GLU A 78 -1.71 12.94 -2.37
CA GLU A 78 -0.49 13.71 -2.55
C GLU A 78 -0.25 14.56 -1.32
N ILE A 79 1.00 14.66 -0.93
CA ILE A 79 1.39 15.45 0.22
C ILE A 79 1.90 16.82 -0.20
#